data_15880183f38f8d2533f562dfd231aa3e
#
_entry.id   15880183f38f8d2533f562dfd231aa3e
#
_cell.length_a   1.000
_cell.length_b   1.000
_cell.length_c   1.000
_cell.angle_alpha   90.00
_cell.angle_beta   90.00
_cell.angle_gamma   90.00
#
_symmetry.space_group_name_H-M   'P 1'
#
loop_
_entity.id
_entity.type
_entity.pdbx_description
1 polymer ?
#
loop_
_entity_poly.entity_id
_entity_poly.type
_entity_poly.pdbx_seq_one_letter_code
_entity_poly.pdbx_strand_id
1 'polypeptide(L)'
;MEFLPNIYKWIEILLRWSHVMFAILWVGNSFLFNYLDNKLEKNTSSKEVDAEGILQHSGRFYRLERLKVAPEQFSKNLIIFKWQSYLTFITGILLLIIIYYANSNILMIDKRVNENITPLMGIAISIFSIIGSWLIYDLICKSKLTNNKIIL
;
A
#
# COMPACT_ATOMS: atom_id res chain seq x y z
N MET A 1 -35.71 -15.61 1.09
CA MET A 1 -34.30 -16.05 0.84
C MET A 1 -33.52 -15.16 -0.13
N GLU A 2 -34.09 -14.07 -0.66
CA GLU A 2 -33.43 -13.12 -1.60
C GLU A 2 -32.55 -12.06 -0.92
N PHE A 3 -32.64 -11.91 0.39
CA PHE A 3 -31.92 -10.84 1.13
C PHE A 3 -30.41 -11.11 1.25
N LEU A 4 -30.00 -12.36 1.47
CA LEU A 4 -28.58 -12.73 1.63
C LEU A 4 -27.71 -12.49 0.38
N PRO A 5 -28.14 -12.82 -0.85
CA PRO A 5 -27.40 -12.51 -2.06
C PRO A 5 -27.20 -11.00 -2.27
N ASN A 6 -28.18 -10.20 -1.86
CA ASN A 6 -28.08 -8.74 -1.97
C ASN A 6 -27.07 -8.17 -0.97
N ILE A 7 -27.03 -8.65 0.27
CA ILE A 7 -26.02 -8.24 1.25
C ILE A 7 -24.61 -8.55 0.78
N TYR A 8 -24.37 -9.76 0.24
CA TYR A 8 -23.06 -10.14 -0.27
C TYR A 8 -22.57 -9.18 -1.38
N LYS A 9 -23.44 -8.84 -2.33
CA LYS A 9 -23.13 -7.87 -3.39
C LYS A 9 -22.80 -6.48 -2.83
N TRP A 10 -23.55 -6.02 -1.84
CA TRP A 10 -23.28 -4.73 -1.19
C TRP A 10 -21.94 -4.72 -0.46
N ILE A 11 -21.61 -5.79 0.26
CA ILE A 11 -20.30 -5.92 0.92
C ILE A 11 -19.18 -5.89 -0.13
N GLU A 12 -19.33 -6.62 -1.23
CA GLU A 12 -18.34 -6.64 -2.32
C GLU A 12 -18.13 -5.23 -2.91
N ILE A 13 -19.20 -4.51 -3.21
CA ILE A 13 -19.14 -3.15 -3.75
C ILE A 13 -18.46 -2.20 -2.77
N LEU A 14 -18.85 -2.24 -1.51
CA LEU A 14 -18.26 -1.39 -0.47
C LEU A 14 -16.76 -1.68 -0.27
N LEU A 15 -16.36 -2.95 -0.29
CA LEU A 15 -14.95 -3.33 -0.18
C LEU A 15 -14.14 -2.88 -1.40
N ARG A 16 -14.66 -3.05 -2.63
CA ARG A 16 -14.02 -2.56 -3.85
C ARG A 16 -13.82 -1.05 -3.80
N TRP A 17 -14.87 -0.33 -3.44
CA TRP A 17 -14.81 1.12 -3.31
C TRP A 17 -13.79 1.56 -2.25
N SER A 18 -13.84 0.96 -1.06
CA SER A 18 -12.90 1.25 0.03
C SER A 18 -11.45 0.96 -0.37
N HIS A 19 -11.21 -0.18 -1.05
CA HIS A 19 -9.86 -0.55 -1.52
C HIS A 19 -9.30 0.50 -2.49
N VAL A 20 -10.09 0.91 -3.47
CA VAL A 20 -9.69 1.94 -4.44
C VAL A 20 -9.41 3.28 -3.74
N MET A 21 -10.28 3.70 -2.79
CA MET A 21 -10.08 4.94 -2.04
C MET A 21 -8.81 4.92 -1.21
N PHE A 22 -8.53 3.84 -0.47
CA PHE A 22 -7.30 3.72 0.32
C PHE A 22 -6.06 3.63 -0.57
N ALA A 23 -6.14 2.94 -1.71
CA ALA A 23 -5.06 2.87 -2.68
C ALA A 23 -4.73 4.24 -3.28
N ILE A 24 -5.73 5.03 -3.66
CA ILE A 24 -5.55 6.41 -4.15
C ILE A 24 -4.91 7.29 -3.08
N LEU A 25 -5.37 7.22 -1.84
CA LEU A 25 -4.80 7.97 -0.73
C LEU A 25 -3.35 7.58 -0.47
N TRP A 26 -3.02 6.30 -0.46
CA TRP A 26 -1.66 5.82 -0.24
C TRP A 26 -0.70 6.22 -1.36
N VAL A 27 -1.07 5.93 -2.60
CA VAL A 27 -0.27 6.25 -3.79
C VAL A 27 -0.16 7.76 -3.97
N GLY A 28 -1.28 8.49 -3.80
CA GLY A 28 -1.33 9.95 -3.92
C GLY A 28 -0.40 10.64 -2.92
N ASN A 29 -0.40 10.21 -1.65
CA ASN A 29 0.53 10.75 -0.66
C ASN A 29 1.98 10.40 -0.97
N SER A 30 2.27 9.20 -1.48
CA SER A 30 3.63 8.81 -1.88
C SER A 30 4.16 9.72 -2.99
N PHE A 31 3.34 10.01 -3.99
CA PHE A 31 3.69 10.97 -5.04
C PHE A 31 3.83 12.41 -4.52
N LEU A 32 2.94 12.83 -3.62
CA LEU A 32 3.01 14.15 -3.01
C LEU A 32 4.33 14.34 -2.26
N PHE A 33 4.71 13.40 -1.39
CA PHE A 33 5.97 13.50 -0.64
C PHE A 33 7.18 13.45 -1.54
N ASN A 34 7.18 12.61 -2.58
CA ASN A 34 8.25 12.59 -3.56
C ASN A 34 8.37 13.91 -4.34
N TYR A 35 7.24 14.52 -4.71
CA TYR A 35 7.21 15.84 -5.32
C TYR A 35 7.74 16.91 -4.37
N LEU A 36 7.32 16.90 -3.11
CA LEU A 36 7.77 17.86 -2.09
C LEU A 36 9.28 17.74 -1.86
N ASP A 37 9.81 16.54 -1.71
CA ASP A 37 11.24 16.29 -1.53
C ASP A 37 12.09 16.87 -2.66
N ASN A 38 11.58 16.83 -3.89
CA ASN A 38 12.24 17.43 -5.06
C ASN A 38 12.10 18.95 -5.15
N LYS A 39 11.13 19.57 -4.44
CA LYS A 39 10.85 21.00 -4.47
C LYS A 39 11.36 21.77 -3.26
N LEU A 40 11.65 21.10 -2.16
CA LEU A 40 12.23 21.73 -0.98
C LEU A 40 13.62 22.28 -1.29
N GLU A 41 13.89 23.50 -0.85
CA GLU A 41 15.17 24.16 -0.99
C GLU A 41 16.11 23.74 0.16
N LYS A 42 17.35 23.40 -0.16
CA LYS A 42 18.34 22.99 0.85
C LYS A 42 18.63 24.14 1.82
N ASN A 43 18.50 23.88 3.10
CA ASN A 43 18.86 24.82 4.14
C ASN A 43 20.28 24.52 4.64
N THR A 44 21.26 25.33 4.20
CA THR A 44 22.66 25.21 4.61
C THR A 44 22.96 25.90 5.94
N SER A 45 22.08 26.76 6.41
CA SER A 45 22.29 27.59 7.61
C SER A 45 21.81 26.89 8.89
N SER A 46 20.87 25.95 8.78
CA SER A 46 20.33 25.25 9.95
C SER A 46 21.12 23.97 10.27
N LYS A 47 21.32 23.69 11.56
CA LYS A 47 21.90 22.44 12.04
C LYS A 47 20.88 21.29 12.00
N GLU A 48 19.60 21.58 12.17
CA GLU A 48 18.52 20.60 12.34
C GLU A 48 17.73 20.38 11.04
N VAL A 49 17.49 21.44 10.27
CA VAL A 49 16.70 21.41 9.04
C VAL A 49 17.61 21.14 7.85
N ASP A 50 17.27 20.14 7.05
CA ASP A 50 17.96 19.79 5.80
C ASP A 50 17.43 20.61 4.62
N ALA A 51 16.12 20.69 4.50
CA ALA A 51 15.46 21.44 3.45
C ALA A 51 14.12 22.02 3.92
N GLU A 52 13.70 23.11 3.33
CA GLU A 52 12.44 23.78 3.67
C GLU A 52 11.72 24.32 2.43
N GLY A 53 10.43 24.57 2.57
CA GLY A 53 9.60 25.16 1.51
C GLY A 53 8.25 25.61 2.02
N ILE A 54 7.55 26.34 1.17
CA ILE A 54 6.19 26.80 1.45
C ILE A 54 5.23 26.08 0.53
N LEU A 55 4.24 25.43 1.11
CA LEU A 55 3.12 24.78 0.41
C LEU A 55 1.89 25.68 0.55
N GLN A 56 1.24 25.97 -0.57
CA GLN A 56 -0.06 26.63 -0.59
C GLN A 56 -1.14 25.59 -0.91
N HIS A 57 -2.16 25.50 -0.06
CA HIS A 57 -3.34 24.67 -0.30
C HIS A 57 -4.60 25.34 0.20
N SER A 58 -5.62 25.41 -0.64
CA SER A 58 -6.93 26.02 -0.33
C SER A 58 -6.85 27.42 0.30
N GLY A 59 -5.97 28.28 -0.23
CA GLY A 59 -5.77 29.65 0.24
C GLY A 59 -4.95 29.79 1.53
N ARG A 60 -4.46 28.69 2.09
CA ARG A 60 -3.59 28.68 3.27
C ARG A 60 -2.16 28.34 2.89
N PHE A 61 -1.22 28.90 3.65
CA PHE A 61 0.20 28.64 3.48
C PHE A 61 0.72 27.77 4.63
N TYR A 62 1.49 26.75 4.28
CA TYR A 62 2.10 25.80 5.22
C TYR A 62 3.60 25.84 5.02
N ARG A 63 4.36 25.98 6.10
CA ARG A 63 5.81 25.81 6.07
C ARG A 63 6.12 24.35 6.30
N LEU A 64 6.89 23.77 5.39
CA LEU A 64 7.36 22.41 5.45
C LEU A 64 8.86 22.41 5.70
N GLU A 65 9.30 21.60 6.64
CA GLU A 65 10.71 21.41 6.98
C GLU A 65 11.03 19.92 6.96
N ARG A 66 12.07 19.55 6.23
CA ARG A 66 12.65 18.21 6.29
C ARG A 66 13.81 18.23 7.26
N LEU A 67 13.71 17.44 8.32
CA LEU A 67 14.72 17.37 9.37
C LEU A 67 15.84 16.42 8.98
N LYS A 68 17.08 16.71 9.38
CA LYS A 68 18.26 15.85 9.16
C LYS A 68 18.19 14.57 9.98
N VAL A 69 17.63 14.66 11.20
CA VAL A 69 17.47 13.56 12.14
C VAL A 69 16.05 13.60 12.74
N ALA A 70 15.58 12.47 13.23
CA ALA A 70 14.32 12.44 13.94
C ALA A 70 14.39 13.29 15.21
N PRO A 71 13.33 14.07 15.55
CA PRO A 71 13.30 14.85 16.77
C PRO A 71 13.32 13.92 17.99
N GLU A 72 14.01 14.33 19.06
CA GLU A 72 14.08 13.57 20.31
C GLU A 72 12.71 13.37 20.96
N GLN A 73 11.81 14.34 20.78
CA GLN A 73 10.45 14.28 21.26
C GLN A 73 9.46 14.49 20.10
N PHE A 74 8.59 13.52 19.88
CA PHE A 74 7.50 13.66 18.90
C PHE A 74 6.36 14.48 19.46
N SER A 75 5.76 15.31 18.62
CA SER A 75 4.51 16.00 18.96
C SER A 75 3.41 14.97 19.28
N LYS A 76 2.56 15.28 20.28
CA LYS A 76 1.36 14.48 20.60
C LYS A 76 0.43 14.31 19.37
N ASN A 77 0.47 15.28 18.47
CA ASN A 77 -0.34 15.30 17.25
C ASN A 77 0.46 14.89 16.00
N LEU A 78 1.38 13.93 16.14
CA LEU A 78 2.12 13.42 15.00
C LEU A 78 1.18 12.81 13.96
N ILE A 79 1.22 13.34 12.74
CA ILE A 79 0.42 12.82 11.64
C ILE A 79 1.17 11.65 11.01
N ILE A 80 0.53 10.49 11.00
CA ILE A 80 1.12 9.25 10.47
C ILE A 80 0.24 8.72 9.34
N PHE A 81 0.80 8.59 8.16
CA PHE A 81 0.10 8.12 6.95
C PHE A 81 0.06 6.59 6.79
N LYS A 82 0.65 5.82 7.71
CA LYS A 82 0.76 4.35 7.62
C LYS A 82 -0.57 3.60 7.48
N TRP A 83 -1.65 4.15 8.05
CA TRP A 83 -2.96 3.52 7.99
C TRP A 83 -3.52 3.36 6.58
N GLN A 84 -3.13 4.21 5.66
CA GLN A 84 -3.57 4.14 4.26
C GLN A 84 -3.05 2.86 3.60
N SER A 85 -1.77 2.53 3.76
CA SER A 85 -1.18 1.30 3.23
C SER A 85 -1.75 0.06 3.90
N TYR A 86 -1.94 0.08 5.22
CA TYR A 86 -2.54 -1.05 5.96
C TYR A 86 -3.98 -1.31 5.54
N LEU A 87 -4.80 -0.26 5.40
CA LEU A 87 -6.19 -0.41 4.97
C LEU A 87 -6.28 -0.87 3.51
N THR A 88 -5.39 -0.40 2.64
CA THR A 88 -5.28 -0.93 1.27
C THR A 88 -4.97 -2.43 1.29
N PHE A 89 -3.99 -2.87 2.09
CA PHE A 89 -3.64 -4.27 2.21
C PHE A 89 -4.80 -5.11 2.78
N ILE A 90 -5.40 -4.68 3.88
CA ILE A 90 -6.51 -5.41 4.53
C ILE A 90 -7.70 -5.55 3.58
N THR A 91 -8.12 -4.47 2.94
CA THR A 91 -9.23 -4.51 1.98
C THR A 91 -8.91 -5.35 0.75
N GLY A 92 -7.65 -5.37 0.30
CA GLY A 92 -7.17 -6.24 -0.77
C GLY A 92 -7.26 -7.73 -0.41
N ILE A 93 -6.84 -8.11 0.79
CA ILE A 93 -6.97 -9.50 1.27
C ILE A 93 -8.45 -9.90 1.42
N LEU A 94 -9.30 -9.02 1.95
CA LEU A 94 -10.74 -9.29 2.06
C LEU A 94 -11.37 -9.50 0.67
N LEU A 95 -11.02 -8.68 -0.32
CA LEU A 95 -11.47 -8.86 -1.70
C LEU A 95 -10.96 -10.16 -2.31
N LEU A 96 -9.71 -10.52 -2.08
CA LEU A 96 -9.15 -11.80 -2.54
C LEU A 96 -9.95 -12.98 -2.00
N ILE A 97 -10.28 -12.96 -0.71
CA ILE A 97 -11.06 -14.03 -0.07
C ILE A 97 -12.49 -14.05 -0.63
N ILE A 98 -13.19 -12.92 -0.62
CA ILE A 98 -14.62 -12.86 -0.96
C ILE A 98 -14.84 -13.12 -2.45
N ILE A 99 -14.02 -12.58 -3.33
CA ILE A 99 -14.23 -12.68 -4.76
C ILE A 99 -13.62 -13.98 -5.29
N TYR A 100 -12.33 -14.21 -5.04
CA TYR A 100 -11.59 -15.28 -5.70
C TYR A 100 -11.65 -16.59 -4.93
N TYR A 101 -11.41 -16.60 -3.62
CA TYR A 101 -11.38 -17.85 -2.86
C TYR A 101 -12.77 -18.44 -2.65
N ALA A 102 -13.77 -17.60 -2.38
CA ALA A 102 -15.17 -18.06 -2.27
C ALA A 102 -15.73 -18.58 -3.61
N ASN A 103 -15.22 -18.08 -4.73
CA ASN A 103 -15.64 -18.49 -6.07
C ASN A 103 -14.51 -19.17 -6.85
N SER A 104 -13.63 -19.90 -6.17
CA SER A 104 -12.39 -20.46 -6.73
C SER A 104 -12.63 -21.40 -7.91
N ASN A 105 -13.77 -22.13 -7.92
CA ASN A 105 -14.15 -23.01 -9.02
C ASN A 105 -14.35 -22.29 -10.35
N ILE A 106 -14.71 -21.00 -10.32
CA ILE A 106 -15.07 -20.22 -11.51
C ILE A 106 -13.97 -19.23 -11.87
N LEU A 107 -13.39 -18.57 -10.85
CA LEU A 107 -12.49 -17.44 -11.07
C LEU A 107 -11.01 -17.79 -10.99
N MET A 108 -10.64 -18.91 -10.37
CA MET A 108 -9.23 -19.30 -10.21
C MET A 108 -8.83 -20.48 -11.09
N ILE A 109 -9.78 -21.26 -11.59
CA ILE A 109 -9.50 -22.50 -12.32
C ILE A 109 -10.17 -22.47 -13.67
N ASP A 110 -9.41 -22.70 -14.72
CA ASP A 110 -9.91 -23.06 -16.02
C ASP A 110 -9.62 -24.55 -16.30
N LYS A 111 -10.66 -25.39 -16.16
CA LYS A 111 -10.57 -26.83 -16.41
C LYS A 111 -10.23 -27.18 -17.86
N ARG A 112 -10.37 -26.22 -18.81
CA ARG A 112 -9.94 -26.40 -20.21
C ARG A 112 -8.42 -26.44 -20.33
N VAL A 113 -7.72 -25.75 -19.41
CA VAL A 113 -6.24 -25.72 -19.40
C VAL A 113 -5.68 -26.91 -18.68
N ASN A 114 -6.27 -27.28 -17.54
CA ASN A 114 -5.85 -28.45 -16.78
C ASN A 114 -7.02 -29.01 -15.95
N GLU A 115 -7.45 -30.22 -16.30
CA GLU A 115 -8.58 -30.90 -15.66
C GLU A 115 -8.27 -31.36 -14.21
N ASN A 116 -7.00 -31.54 -13.88
CA ASN A 116 -6.55 -32.10 -12.58
C ASN A 116 -6.42 -31.03 -11.48
N ILE A 117 -6.51 -29.76 -11.80
CA ILE A 117 -6.40 -28.68 -10.79
C ILE A 117 -7.69 -28.57 -10.01
N THR A 118 -7.57 -28.72 -8.68
CA THR A 118 -8.69 -28.52 -7.76
C THR A 118 -8.70 -27.07 -7.23
N PRO A 119 -9.88 -26.56 -6.78
CA PRO A 119 -9.99 -25.23 -6.17
C PRO A 119 -9.01 -25.01 -5.02
N LEU A 120 -8.82 -26.03 -4.18
CA LEU A 120 -7.89 -25.98 -3.07
C LEU A 120 -6.43 -25.82 -3.52
N MET A 121 -6.05 -26.47 -4.63
CA MET A 121 -4.71 -26.30 -5.22
C MET A 121 -4.53 -24.87 -5.74
N GLY A 122 -5.54 -24.28 -6.39
CA GLY A 122 -5.48 -22.89 -6.85
C GLY A 122 -5.29 -21.91 -5.70
N ILE A 123 -6.04 -22.08 -4.60
CA ILE A 123 -5.89 -21.26 -3.39
C ILE A 123 -4.50 -21.46 -2.77
N ALA A 124 -4.02 -22.71 -2.65
CA ALA A 124 -2.71 -22.98 -2.10
C ALA A 124 -1.59 -22.32 -2.92
N ILE A 125 -1.62 -22.43 -4.25
CA ILE A 125 -0.66 -21.79 -5.16
C ILE A 125 -0.66 -20.27 -4.94
N SER A 126 -1.84 -19.64 -4.85
CA SER A 126 -1.98 -18.21 -4.60
C SER A 126 -1.33 -17.80 -3.26
N ILE A 127 -1.62 -18.50 -2.19
CA ILE A 127 -1.05 -18.23 -0.86
C ILE A 127 0.48 -18.43 -0.88
N PHE A 128 0.97 -19.53 -1.45
CA PHE A 128 2.40 -19.77 -1.57
C PHE A 128 3.11 -18.71 -2.42
N SER A 129 2.47 -18.24 -3.49
CA SER A 129 3.02 -17.17 -4.34
C SER A 129 3.13 -15.84 -3.56
N ILE A 130 2.12 -15.47 -2.78
CA ILE A 130 2.13 -14.24 -1.97
C ILE A 130 3.22 -14.31 -0.90
N ILE A 131 3.27 -15.41 -0.13
CA ILE A 131 4.27 -15.59 0.92
C ILE A 131 5.67 -15.71 0.32
N GLY A 132 5.83 -16.48 -0.76
CA GLY A 132 7.11 -16.66 -1.45
C GLY A 132 7.65 -15.35 -2.01
N SER A 133 6.80 -14.53 -2.64
CA SER A 133 7.19 -13.21 -3.14
C SER A 133 7.64 -12.29 -2.00
N TRP A 134 6.96 -12.31 -0.87
CA TRP A 134 7.35 -11.54 0.29
C TRP A 134 8.70 -11.99 0.86
N LEU A 135 8.93 -13.30 0.99
CA LEU A 135 10.20 -13.84 1.45
C LEU A 135 11.35 -13.50 0.50
N ILE A 136 11.13 -13.62 -0.81
CA ILE A 136 12.14 -13.26 -1.83
C ILE A 136 12.46 -11.77 -1.71
N TYR A 137 11.45 -10.91 -1.59
CA TYR A 137 11.64 -9.48 -1.42
C TYR A 137 12.44 -9.16 -0.14
N ASP A 138 12.10 -9.78 0.99
CA ASP A 138 12.81 -9.60 2.27
C ASP A 138 14.29 -10.03 2.17
N LEU A 139 14.55 -11.16 1.50
CA LEU A 139 15.91 -11.63 1.25
C LEU A 139 16.71 -10.66 0.36
N ILE A 140 16.09 -10.11 -0.69
CA ILE A 140 16.73 -9.12 -1.56
C ILE A 140 17.07 -7.87 -0.74
N CYS A 141 16.12 -7.36 0.06
CA CYS A 141 16.32 -6.18 0.90
C CYS A 141 17.44 -6.36 1.94
N LYS A 142 17.61 -7.57 2.47
CA LYS A 142 18.67 -7.91 3.43
C LYS A 142 20.01 -8.23 2.76
N SER A 143 20.03 -8.43 1.45
CA SER A 143 21.24 -8.76 0.70
C SER A 143 22.15 -7.55 0.48
N LYS A 144 23.44 -7.79 0.24
CA LYS A 144 24.41 -6.75 -0.12
C LYS A 144 24.10 -6.04 -1.46
N LEU A 145 23.17 -6.57 -2.26
CA LEU A 145 22.73 -5.97 -3.52
C LEU A 145 22.06 -4.60 -3.30
N THR A 146 21.40 -4.40 -2.16
CA THR A 146 20.74 -3.13 -1.82
C THR A 146 21.73 -2.02 -1.43
N ASN A 147 22.97 -2.36 -1.08
CA ASN A 147 24.02 -1.37 -0.79
C ASN A 147 24.64 -0.72 -2.04
N ASN A 148 24.36 -1.23 -3.22
CA ASN A 148 24.76 -0.60 -4.47
C ASN A 148 23.71 0.46 -4.85
N LYS A 149 24.08 1.74 -4.73
CA LYS A 149 23.29 2.94 -5.09
C LYS A 149 22.72 2.97 -6.52
N ILE A 150 22.90 1.90 -7.30
CA ILE A 150 22.47 1.78 -8.71
C ILE A 150 21.10 1.09 -8.82
N ILE A 151 20.60 0.46 -7.74
CA ILE A 151 19.35 -0.36 -7.78
C ILE A 151 18.19 0.30 -7.03
N LEU A 152 18.40 1.42 -6.37
CA LEU A 152 17.42 2.32 -5.80
C LEU A 152 17.54 3.67 -6.51
#